data_64eae7202970844029ecc53cb9879050
#
_entry.id   64eae7202970844029ecc53cb9879050
#
_cell.length_a   1.000
_cell.length_b   1.000
_cell.length_c   1.000
_cell.angle_alpha   90.00
_cell.angle_beta   90.00
_cell.angle_gamma   90.00
#
_symmetry.space_group_name_H-M   'P 1'
#
loop_
_entity.id
_entity.type
_entity.pdbx_description
1 polymer ?
#
loop_
_entity_poly.entity_id
_entity_poly.type
_entity_poly.pdbx_seq_one_letter_code
_entity_poly.pdbx_strand_id
1 'polypeptide(L)'
;MKTALLAVGTLCFMASCTPEMTSSRGIVCDASMNTVSIVTDKNDTLSFSTMDAGKEEVNGLLLNDTLEVFYTGKYTPGMKAAKLVQYPQTAKLGGDRDEHGCIGSAGYVWCEVQKDCIRLFEKGIRTEAVDGYNASAFIVFSPDSTRVELFFSNGQANEILERRGLPSGGYAWNVEDDDTKNVRLIDGLWTISQRGYLIYTQKAEKK
;
A
#
# COMPACT_ATOMS: atom_id res chain seq x y z
N MET A 1 6.76 71.64 -54.32
CA MET A 1 7.49 70.84 -53.36
C MET A 1 6.52 70.53 -52.22
N LYS A 2 6.02 69.30 -52.18
CA LYS A 2 5.07 68.79 -51.11
C LYS A 2 5.84 67.87 -50.19
N THR A 3 6.06 68.29 -48.98
CA THR A 3 6.66 67.48 -47.91
C THR A 3 5.59 66.59 -47.26
N ALA A 4 5.73 65.27 -47.38
CA ALA A 4 4.87 64.30 -46.73
C ALA A 4 5.47 63.96 -45.33
N LEU A 5 4.69 64.22 -44.27
CA LEU A 5 5.00 63.85 -42.89
C LEU A 5 4.59 62.38 -42.66
N LEU A 6 5.54 61.50 -42.43
CA LEU A 6 5.27 60.11 -41.98
C LEU A 6 5.07 60.11 -40.48
N ALA A 7 3.87 59.78 -40.01
CA ALA A 7 3.59 59.53 -38.63
C ALA A 7 3.92 58.05 -38.35
N VAL A 8 4.96 57.77 -37.51
CA VAL A 8 5.30 56.46 -36.99
C VAL A 8 4.43 56.22 -35.79
N GLY A 9 3.40 55.35 -35.95
CA GLY A 9 2.58 54.88 -34.84
C GLY A 9 3.32 53.78 -34.07
N THR A 10 3.75 54.07 -32.84
CA THR A 10 4.31 53.09 -31.92
C THR A 10 3.20 52.20 -31.38
N LEU A 11 3.13 50.97 -31.87
CA LEU A 11 2.19 49.96 -31.37
C LEU A 11 2.73 49.40 -30.05
N CYS A 12 2.17 49.84 -28.92
CA CYS A 12 2.48 49.32 -27.58
C CYS A 12 1.85 47.93 -27.44
N PHE A 13 2.64 46.86 -27.57
CA PHE A 13 2.21 45.49 -27.20
C PHE A 13 2.11 45.42 -25.68
N MET A 14 0.88 45.46 -25.18
CA MET A 14 0.58 45.09 -23.80
C MET A 14 0.79 43.57 -23.68
N ALA A 15 1.95 43.14 -23.22
CA ALA A 15 2.17 41.76 -22.80
C ALA A 15 1.27 41.46 -21.60
N SER A 16 0.18 40.78 -21.84
CA SER A 16 -0.67 40.23 -20.78
C SER A 16 0.12 39.13 -20.11
N CYS A 17 0.77 39.40 -18.97
CA CYS A 17 1.32 38.38 -18.08
C CYS A 17 0.16 37.63 -17.43
N THR A 18 -0.35 36.60 -18.08
CA THR A 18 -1.14 35.56 -17.38
C THR A 18 -0.18 34.81 -16.46
N PRO A 19 -0.47 34.73 -15.16
CA PRO A 19 0.39 33.99 -14.27
C PRO A 19 0.44 32.52 -14.71
N GLU A 20 1.65 32.02 -14.90
CA GLU A 20 1.90 30.63 -15.33
C GLU A 20 1.37 29.68 -14.26
N MET A 21 0.44 28.81 -14.67
CA MET A 21 -0.15 27.79 -13.79
C MET A 21 0.77 26.58 -13.79
N THR A 22 1.19 26.18 -12.61
CA THR A 22 2.02 25.00 -12.35
C THR A 22 1.15 23.90 -11.79
N SER A 23 1.50 22.63 -12.02
CA SER A 23 0.83 21.50 -11.37
C SER A 23 1.81 20.58 -10.67
N SER A 24 1.31 19.87 -9.66
CA SER A 24 2.00 18.76 -9.00
C SER A 24 1.03 17.61 -8.84
N ARG A 25 1.48 16.42 -9.24
CA ARG A 25 0.70 15.18 -9.14
C ARG A 25 1.29 14.29 -8.06
N GLY A 26 0.43 13.64 -7.28
CA GLY A 26 0.85 12.71 -6.23
C GLY A 26 -0.31 11.93 -5.64
N ILE A 27 0.02 11.12 -4.65
CA ILE A 27 -0.93 10.29 -3.90
C ILE A 27 -1.39 11.07 -2.66
N VAL A 28 -2.69 11.15 -2.42
CA VAL A 28 -3.27 11.80 -1.24
C VAL A 28 -2.86 11.02 0.02
N CYS A 29 -2.08 11.66 0.89
CA CYS A 29 -1.66 11.09 2.18
C CYS A 29 -2.41 11.71 3.37
N ASP A 30 -2.98 12.90 3.20
CA ASP A 30 -3.84 13.55 4.19
C ASP A 30 -4.84 14.46 3.48
N ALA A 31 -6.09 14.49 3.96
CA ALA A 31 -7.13 15.34 3.44
C ALA A 31 -8.06 15.80 4.56
N SER A 32 -8.32 17.10 4.58
CA SER A 32 -9.31 17.73 5.46
C SER A 32 -10.30 18.55 4.63
N MET A 33 -11.24 19.21 5.29
CA MET A 33 -12.23 20.05 4.62
C MET A 33 -11.59 21.18 3.78
N ASN A 34 -10.46 21.72 4.21
CA ASN A 34 -9.81 22.89 3.63
C ASN A 34 -8.34 22.69 3.23
N THR A 35 -7.80 21.50 3.41
CA THR A 35 -6.41 21.19 3.07
C THR A 35 -6.29 19.81 2.43
N VAL A 36 -5.27 19.62 1.62
CA VAL A 36 -4.85 18.34 1.07
C VAL A 36 -3.33 18.26 1.08
N SER A 37 -2.81 17.08 1.40
CA SER A 37 -1.40 16.75 1.26
C SER A 37 -1.23 15.58 0.31
N ILE A 38 -0.29 15.72 -0.62
CA ILE A 38 0.05 14.69 -1.60
C ILE A 38 1.53 14.31 -1.48
N VAL A 39 1.84 13.04 -1.71
CA VAL A 39 3.20 12.53 -1.88
C VAL A 39 3.47 12.38 -3.37
N THR A 40 4.47 13.08 -3.89
CA THR A 40 4.87 13.02 -5.29
C THR A 40 5.68 11.77 -5.60
N ASP A 41 5.93 11.49 -6.87
CA ASP A 41 6.84 10.43 -7.36
C ASP A 41 8.29 10.56 -6.88
N LYS A 42 8.70 11.79 -6.48
CA LYS A 42 10.00 12.08 -5.88
C LYS A 42 10.04 11.88 -4.37
N ASN A 43 8.94 11.37 -3.80
CA ASN A 43 8.74 11.20 -2.36
C ASN A 43 8.71 12.52 -1.55
N ASP A 44 8.43 13.65 -2.21
CA ASP A 44 8.20 14.94 -1.55
C ASP A 44 6.74 15.03 -1.10
N THR A 45 6.50 15.46 0.13
CA THR A 45 5.15 15.76 0.63
C THR A 45 4.82 17.22 0.39
N LEU A 46 3.77 17.47 -0.39
CA LEU A 46 3.28 18.80 -0.70
C LEU A 46 1.91 19.02 -0.07
N SER A 47 1.75 20.13 0.67
CA SER A 47 0.51 20.49 1.36
C SER A 47 -0.09 21.76 0.77
N PHE A 48 -1.41 21.75 0.51
CA PHE A 48 -2.12 22.84 -0.12
C PHE A 48 -3.40 23.20 0.65
N SER A 49 -3.74 24.49 0.66
CA SER A 49 -5.08 24.93 1.05
C SER A 49 -6.04 24.77 -0.13
N THR A 50 -7.19 24.14 0.11
CA THR A 50 -8.21 23.86 -0.90
C THR A 50 -9.46 24.73 -0.75
N MET A 51 -9.40 25.79 0.10
CA MET A 51 -10.56 26.59 0.47
C MET A 51 -11.22 27.29 -0.74
N ASP A 52 -10.40 27.79 -1.67
CA ASP A 52 -10.86 28.52 -2.86
C ASP A 52 -10.56 27.76 -4.16
N ALA A 53 -10.20 26.47 -4.08
CA ALA A 53 -9.83 25.68 -5.25
C ALA A 53 -11.06 25.26 -6.07
N GLY A 54 -10.95 25.27 -7.40
CA GLY A 54 -11.89 24.60 -8.29
C GLY A 54 -11.87 23.10 -8.03
N LYS A 55 -13.03 22.51 -7.72
CA LYS A 55 -13.21 21.10 -7.33
C LYS A 55 -14.18 20.35 -8.23
N GLU A 56 -14.48 20.89 -9.41
CA GLU A 56 -15.47 20.34 -10.34
C GLU A 56 -15.11 18.92 -10.81
N GLU A 57 -13.80 18.61 -10.79
CA GLU A 57 -13.25 17.31 -11.19
C GLU A 57 -12.84 16.46 -9.96
N VAL A 58 -13.47 16.71 -8.80
CA VAL A 58 -13.24 15.95 -7.55
C VAL A 58 -14.55 15.39 -7.04
N ASN A 59 -14.63 14.08 -6.92
CA ASN A 59 -15.82 13.38 -6.42
C ASN A 59 -15.54 12.70 -5.06
N GLY A 60 -15.19 13.52 -4.06
CA GLY A 60 -14.78 13.05 -2.74
C GLY A 60 -13.34 12.53 -2.74
N LEU A 61 -12.46 13.16 -1.97
CA LEU A 61 -11.06 12.74 -1.83
C LEU A 61 -10.94 11.68 -0.74
N LEU A 62 -10.33 10.56 -1.10
CA LEU A 62 -9.95 9.50 -0.17
C LEU A 62 -8.42 9.43 -0.06
N LEU A 63 -7.93 8.89 1.05
CA LEU A 63 -6.52 8.55 1.16
C LEU A 63 -6.14 7.54 0.08
N ASN A 64 -4.95 7.70 -0.48
CA ASN A 64 -4.41 6.95 -1.61
C ASN A 64 -5.01 7.29 -2.98
N ASP A 65 -5.93 8.25 -3.10
CA ASP A 65 -6.33 8.75 -4.42
C ASP A 65 -5.16 9.44 -5.11
N THR A 66 -5.14 9.38 -6.44
CA THR A 66 -4.22 10.19 -7.25
C THR A 66 -4.83 11.55 -7.51
N LEU A 67 -4.15 12.59 -7.09
CA LEU A 67 -4.58 13.98 -7.24
C LEU A 67 -3.53 14.79 -7.99
N GLU A 68 -3.97 15.65 -8.90
CA GLU A 68 -3.16 16.71 -9.49
C GLU A 68 -3.66 18.06 -8.96
N VAL A 69 -2.74 18.80 -8.36
CA VAL A 69 -3.01 20.10 -7.75
C VAL A 69 -2.39 21.17 -8.63
N PHE A 70 -3.22 22.08 -9.11
CA PHE A 70 -2.79 23.25 -9.89
C PHE A 70 -2.65 24.46 -8.96
N TYR A 71 -1.60 25.22 -9.11
CA TYR A 71 -1.28 26.42 -8.30
C TYR A 71 -0.47 27.42 -9.11
N THR A 72 -0.34 28.65 -8.62
CA THR A 72 0.36 29.73 -9.31
C THR A 72 1.69 30.05 -8.65
N GLY A 73 2.75 30.09 -9.44
CA GLY A 73 4.10 30.43 -8.96
C GLY A 73 4.88 29.26 -8.36
N LYS A 74 5.90 29.59 -7.55
CA LYS A 74 6.75 28.60 -6.91
C LYS A 74 6.06 28.00 -5.67
N TYR A 75 6.12 26.68 -5.50
CA TYR A 75 5.53 26.00 -4.36
C TYR A 75 6.07 26.51 -3.02
N THR A 76 5.15 26.73 -2.09
CA THR A 76 5.39 26.94 -0.67
C THR A 76 4.38 26.12 0.16
N PRO A 77 4.79 25.52 1.30
CA PRO A 77 3.87 24.70 2.11
C PRO A 77 2.61 25.47 2.54
N GLY A 78 1.45 24.84 2.35
CA GLY A 78 0.15 25.42 2.69
C GLY A 78 -0.38 26.47 1.71
N MET A 79 0.28 26.68 0.57
CA MET A 79 -0.20 27.63 -0.44
C MET A 79 -1.57 27.22 -1.01
N LYS A 80 -2.29 28.21 -1.58
CA LYS A 80 -3.60 27.95 -2.16
C LYS A 80 -3.49 27.15 -3.46
N ALA A 81 -4.29 26.08 -3.54
CA ALA A 81 -4.57 25.43 -4.80
C ALA A 81 -5.53 26.30 -5.62
N ALA A 82 -5.31 26.37 -6.93
CA ALA A 82 -6.22 27.03 -7.87
C ALA A 82 -7.29 26.03 -8.37
N LYS A 83 -6.88 24.79 -8.65
CA LYS A 83 -7.75 23.72 -9.14
C LYS A 83 -7.23 22.37 -8.67
N LEU A 84 -8.15 21.43 -8.46
CA LEU A 84 -7.87 20.04 -8.17
C LEU A 84 -8.45 19.15 -9.28
N VAL A 85 -7.69 18.17 -9.71
CA VAL A 85 -8.13 17.12 -10.64
C VAL A 85 -7.85 15.78 -9.99
N GLN A 86 -8.93 15.05 -9.67
CA GLN A 86 -8.84 13.72 -9.15
C GLN A 86 -8.77 12.72 -10.31
N TYR A 87 -7.75 11.89 -10.30
CA TYR A 87 -7.69 10.75 -11.19
C TYR A 87 -8.28 9.56 -10.44
N PRO A 88 -9.43 9.04 -10.89
CA PRO A 88 -10.01 7.88 -10.26
C PRO A 88 -8.95 6.78 -10.29
N GLN A 89 -8.68 6.20 -9.13
CA GLN A 89 -7.94 4.95 -9.11
C GLN A 89 -8.72 3.98 -9.99
N THR A 90 -8.06 3.40 -10.97
CA THR A 90 -8.64 2.31 -11.77
C THR A 90 -8.79 1.02 -10.96
N ALA A 91 -8.70 1.10 -9.64
CA ALA A 91 -9.15 0.07 -8.74
C ALA A 91 -10.68 -0.02 -8.84
N LYS A 92 -11.17 -0.67 -9.90
CA LYS A 92 -12.51 -1.26 -9.83
C LYS A 92 -12.54 -2.06 -8.56
N LEU A 93 -13.46 -1.75 -7.64
CA LEU A 93 -13.79 -2.64 -6.54
C LEU A 93 -13.95 -4.05 -7.14
N GLY A 94 -13.05 -4.99 -6.76
CA GLY A 94 -12.95 -6.30 -7.38
C GLY A 94 -12.16 -6.38 -8.70
N GLY A 95 -11.50 -5.30 -9.13
CA GLY A 95 -10.60 -5.28 -10.30
C GLY A 95 -9.12 -5.38 -9.96
N ASP A 96 -8.77 -5.39 -8.68
CA ASP A 96 -7.43 -5.57 -8.11
C ASP A 96 -7.07 -7.05 -8.00
N ARG A 97 -7.07 -7.74 -9.14
CA ARG A 97 -6.63 -9.12 -9.18
C ARG A 97 -5.11 -9.16 -9.31
N ASP A 98 -4.49 -10.01 -8.48
CA ASP A 98 -3.09 -10.35 -8.63
C ASP A 98 -2.86 -11.25 -9.87
N GLU A 99 -1.62 -11.67 -10.09
CA GLU A 99 -1.25 -12.53 -11.23
C GLU A 99 -1.95 -13.90 -11.23
N HIS A 100 -2.45 -14.35 -10.08
CA HIS A 100 -3.23 -15.57 -9.91
C HIS A 100 -4.75 -15.33 -9.97
N GLY A 101 -5.18 -14.07 -10.06
CA GLY A 101 -6.58 -13.67 -10.11
C GLY A 101 -7.23 -13.46 -8.75
N CYS A 102 -6.48 -13.47 -7.63
CA CYS A 102 -7.00 -13.23 -6.30
C CYS A 102 -7.32 -11.74 -6.10
N ILE A 103 -8.45 -11.46 -5.44
CA ILE A 103 -8.93 -10.08 -5.18
C ILE A 103 -8.43 -9.63 -3.82
N GLY A 104 -7.34 -8.86 -3.78
CA GLY A 104 -6.71 -8.35 -2.56
C GLY A 104 -7.64 -7.47 -1.72
N SER A 105 -8.41 -6.58 -2.35
CA SER A 105 -9.40 -5.73 -1.68
C SER A 105 -10.52 -6.50 -0.97
N ALA A 106 -10.77 -7.75 -1.39
CA ALA A 106 -11.69 -8.66 -0.72
C ALA A 106 -11.02 -9.57 0.33
N GLY A 107 -9.73 -9.33 0.61
CA GLY A 107 -8.95 -10.08 1.60
C GLY A 107 -8.43 -11.44 1.10
N TYR A 108 -8.47 -11.69 -0.22
CA TYR A 108 -7.93 -12.90 -0.79
C TYR A 108 -6.46 -12.73 -1.12
N VAL A 109 -5.68 -13.77 -0.82
CA VAL A 109 -4.27 -13.92 -1.20
C VAL A 109 -4.07 -15.29 -1.84
N TRP A 110 -3.15 -15.36 -2.80
CA TRP A 110 -2.76 -16.64 -3.36
C TRP A 110 -2.03 -17.50 -2.34
N CYS A 111 -2.41 -18.75 -2.23
CA CYS A 111 -1.73 -19.74 -1.39
C CYS A 111 -1.13 -20.83 -2.27
N GLU A 112 0.19 -20.90 -2.27
CA GLU A 112 0.94 -21.80 -3.13
C GLU A 112 0.74 -23.28 -2.74
N VAL A 113 0.60 -23.56 -1.44
CA VAL A 113 0.40 -24.95 -0.98
C VAL A 113 -1.03 -25.46 -1.16
N GLN A 114 -2.01 -24.57 -1.24
CA GLN A 114 -3.40 -24.91 -1.55
C GLN A 114 -3.75 -24.73 -3.03
N LYS A 115 -2.91 -24.01 -3.80
CA LYS A 115 -3.16 -23.65 -5.21
C LYS A 115 -4.50 -22.94 -5.40
N ASP A 116 -4.85 -22.08 -4.46
CA ASP A 116 -6.13 -21.36 -4.43
C ASP A 116 -6.00 -19.98 -3.79
N CYS A 117 -6.96 -19.11 -4.10
CA CYS A 117 -7.13 -17.83 -3.42
C CYS A 117 -7.83 -18.04 -2.08
N ILE A 118 -7.16 -17.75 -0.99
CA ILE A 118 -7.69 -17.95 0.36
C ILE A 118 -7.76 -16.65 1.15
N ARG A 119 -8.62 -16.63 2.17
CA ARG A 119 -8.59 -15.63 3.23
C ARG A 119 -7.85 -16.20 4.43
N LEU A 120 -6.75 -15.54 4.81
CA LEU A 120 -5.87 -16.04 5.87
C LEU A 120 -6.59 -16.22 7.22
N PHE A 121 -7.51 -15.33 7.56
CA PHE A 121 -8.27 -15.42 8.81
C PHE A 121 -9.32 -16.53 8.83
N GLU A 122 -9.70 -17.10 7.67
CA GLU A 122 -10.63 -18.22 7.56
C GLU A 122 -9.91 -19.57 7.47
N LYS A 123 -8.78 -19.62 6.77
CA LYS A 123 -8.05 -20.86 6.43
C LYS A 123 -6.76 -21.06 7.20
N GLY A 124 -6.16 -19.98 7.69
CA GLY A 124 -4.87 -20.01 8.38
C GLY A 124 -5.02 -20.09 9.91
N ILE A 125 -4.10 -20.78 10.54
CA ILE A 125 -3.96 -20.76 11.99
C ILE A 125 -3.16 -19.52 12.38
N ARG A 126 -3.79 -18.58 13.08
CA ARG A 126 -3.16 -17.35 13.53
C ARG A 126 -2.23 -17.60 14.70
N THR A 127 -1.02 -17.08 14.62
CA THR A 127 -0.03 -17.02 15.68
C THR A 127 0.42 -15.59 15.91
N GLU A 128 0.88 -15.26 17.11
CA GLU A 128 1.33 -13.92 17.48
C GLU A 128 2.80 -13.94 17.90
N ALA A 129 3.52 -12.87 17.63
CA ALA A 129 4.91 -12.71 18.00
C ALA A 129 5.09 -12.76 19.52
N VAL A 130 6.12 -13.46 20.00
CA VAL A 130 6.39 -13.63 21.43
C VAL A 130 7.23 -12.50 22.03
N ASP A 131 7.87 -11.69 21.21
CA ASP A 131 8.78 -10.60 21.59
C ASP A 131 8.06 -9.29 21.93
N GLY A 132 6.72 -9.28 21.92
CA GLY A 132 5.89 -8.12 22.22
C GLY A 132 5.68 -7.17 21.05
N TYR A 133 6.24 -7.45 19.87
CA TYR A 133 5.90 -6.74 18.64
C TYR A 133 4.46 -7.05 18.22
N ASN A 134 3.75 -6.04 17.72
CA ASN A 134 2.39 -6.22 17.20
C ASN A 134 2.44 -6.85 15.79
N ALA A 135 2.97 -8.07 15.73
CA ALA A 135 3.09 -8.85 14.51
C ALA A 135 2.41 -10.22 14.67
N SER A 136 1.83 -10.71 13.58
CA SER A 136 1.24 -12.04 13.53
C SER A 136 1.75 -12.81 12.32
N ALA A 137 1.68 -14.13 12.41
CA ALA A 137 1.90 -15.02 11.29
C ALA A 137 0.71 -15.99 11.16
N PHE A 138 0.43 -16.44 9.94
CA PHE A 138 -0.58 -17.45 9.67
C PHE A 138 0.09 -18.70 9.11
N ILE A 139 -0.29 -19.85 9.64
CA ILE A 139 0.15 -21.18 9.19
C ILE A 139 -0.97 -21.77 8.35
N VAL A 140 -0.71 -22.02 7.07
CA VAL A 140 -1.67 -22.62 6.13
C VAL A 140 -1.12 -23.96 5.67
N PHE A 141 -1.86 -25.04 5.94
CA PHE A 141 -1.48 -26.40 5.54
C PHE A 141 -1.94 -26.72 4.13
N SER A 142 -1.13 -27.49 3.39
CA SER A 142 -1.62 -28.19 2.18
C SER A 142 -2.72 -29.20 2.55
N PRO A 143 -3.60 -29.58 1.61
CA PRO A 143 -4.71 -30.52 1.89
C PRO A 143 -4.25 -31.86 2.51
N ASP A 144 -3.07 -32.33 2.16
CA ASP A 144 -2.45 -33.56 2.67
C ASP A 144 -1.54 -33.33 3.88
N SER A 145 -1.43 -32.07 4.33
CA SER A 145 -0.54 -31.62 5.42
C SER A 145 0.94 -31.99 5.23
N THR A 146 1.38 -32.23 4.00
CA THR A 146 2.81 -32.48 3.71
C THR A 146 3.62 -31.18 3.66
N ARG A 147 2.97 -30.04 3.42
CA ARG A 147 3.60 -28.73 3.39
C ARG A 147 2.77 -27.72 4.17
N VAL A 148 3.44 -26.67 4.62
CA VAL A 148 2.80 -25.45 5.14
C VAL A 148 3.35 -24.24 4.45
N GLU A 149 2.52 -23.23 4.30
CA GLU A 149 2.92 -21.89 3.89
C GLU A 149 2.71 -20.93 5.04
N LEU A 150 3.74 -20.10 5.31
CA LEU A 150 3.73 -19.07 6.34
C LEU A 150 3.50 -17.71 5.70
N PHE A 151 2.53 -16.98 6.23
CA PHE A 151 2.23 -15.61 5.84
C PHE A 151 2.49 -14.68 7.03
N PHE A 152 3.22 -13.58 6.82
CA PHE A 152 3.63 -12.66 7.87
C PHE A 152 2.99 -11.29 7.71
N SER A 153 2.49 -10.71 8.82
CA SER A 153 1.88 -9.37 8.80
C SER A 153 2.90 -8.22 8.74
N ASN A 154 4.18 -8.50 8.94
CA ASN A 154 5.25 -7.51 8.99
C ASN A 154 6.00 -7.33 7.66
N GLY A 155 5.45 -7.84 6.54
CA GLY A 155 6.03 -7.71 5.20
C GLY A 155 7.20 -8.66 4.90
N GLN A 156 7.49 -9.62 5.77
CA GLN A 156 8.41 -10.71 5.41
C GLN A 156 7.83 -11.54 4.27
N ALA A 157 8.70 -12.07 3.43
CA ALA A 157 8.31 -12.99 2.36
C ALA A 157 7.69 -14.27 2.94
N ASN A 158 6.71 -14.81 2.22
CA ASN A 158 6.12 -16.11 2.57
C ASN A 158 7.17 -17.22 2.50
N GLU A 159 7.04 -18.22 3.36
CA GLU A 159 7.91 -19.39 3.37
C GLU A 159 7.09 -20.68 3.25
N ILE A 160 7.57 -21.60 2.42
CA ILE A 160 6.98 -22.95 2.30
C ILE A 160 7.91 -23.94 2.98
N LEU A 161 7.35 -24.70 3.92
CA LEU A 161 8.08 -25.68 4.71
C LEU A 161 7.50 -27.08 4.48
N GLU A 162 8.36 -28.10 4.48
CA GLU A 162 7.98 -29.48 4.27
C GLU A 162 7.88 -30.26 5.59
N ARG A 163 6.95 -31.22 5.65
CA ARG A 163 6.75 -32.07 6.81
C ARG A 163 7.88 -33.08 6.97
N ARG A 164 8.41 -33.17 8.18
CA ARG A 164 9.43 -34.14 8.58
C ARG A 164 8.99 -34.87 9.83
N GLY A 165 9.26 -36.19 9.91
CA GLY A 165 9.07 -36.99 11.12
C GLY A 165 10.12 -36.64 12.15
N LEU A 166 9.71 -36.56 13.42
CA LEU A 166 10.62 -36.36 14.54
C LEU A 166 11.03 -37.68 15.15
N PRO A 167 12.30 -37.85 15.59
CA PRO A 167 12.76 -39.05 16.29
C PRO A 167 11.96 -39.35 17.58
N SER A 168 11.43 -38.30 18.22
CA SER A 168 10.58 -38.40 19.42
C SER A 168 9.11 -38.73 19.11
N GLY A 169 8.76 -38.96 17.85
CA GLY A 169 7.40 -39.07 17.36
C GLY A 169 6.78 -37.71 17.00
N GLY A 170 5.75 -37.74 16.17
CA GLY A 170 5.11 -36.53 15.65
C GLY A 170 5.83 -35.91 14.43
N TYR A 171 5.46 -34.68 14.13
CA TYR A 171 5.92 -33.99 12.91
C TYR A 171 6.38 -32.56 13.21
N ALA A 172 7.30 -32.09 12.38
CA ALA A 172 7.65 -30.70 12.23
C ALA A 172 7.61 -30.33 10.74
N TRP A 173 7.43 -29.05 10.44
CA TRP A 173 7.58 -28.51 9.09
C TRP A 173 8.75 -27.56 9.09
N ASN A 174 9.79 -27.88 8.32
CA ASN A 174 10.99 -27.08 8.15
C ASN A 174 11.70 -27.45 6.83
N VAL A 175 12.67 -26.65 6.44
CA VAL A 175 13.68 -27.01 5.43
C VAL A 175 14.97 -27.39 6.16
N GLU A 176 15.91 -28.07 5.53
CA GLU A 176 17.14 -28.55 6.16
C GLU A 176 18.17 -27.45 6.52
N ASP A 177 17.80 -26.20 6.38
CA ASP A 177 18.64 -25.05 6.64
C ASP A 177 18.41 -24.51 8.04
N ASP A 178 19.46 -24.24 8.80
CA ASP A 178 19.40 -23.69 10.17
C ASP A 178 18.75 -22.31 10.24
N ASP A 179 18.69 -21.58 9.11
CA ASP A 179 18.11 -20.25 9.01
C ASP A 179 16.60 -20.25 8.71
N THR A 180 16.04 -21.40 8.36
CA THR A 180 14.60 -21.53 8.09
C THR A 180 13.77 -21.60 9.36
N LYS A 181 12.50 -21.28 9.19
CA LYS A 181 11.54 -21.44 10.29
C LYS A 181 11.18 -22.90 10.49
N ASN A 182 10.70 -23.21 11.68
CA ASN A 182 10.28 -24.54 12.08
C ASN A 182 8.90 -24.42 12.72
N VAL A 183 7.91 -25.12 12.14
CA VAL A 183 6.53 -25.15 12.64
C VAL A 183 6.31 -26.44 13.41
N ARG A 184 5.79 -26.35 14.63
CA ARG A 184 5.47 -27.50 15.49
C ARG A 184 4.18 -27.27 16.26
N LEU A 185 3.55 -28.40 16.63
CA LEU A 185 2.51 -28.42 17.66
C LEU A 185 3.19 -28.77 18.99
N ILE A 186 3.23 -27.82 19.93
CA ILE A 186 3.82 -27.99 21.26
C ILE A 186 2.73 -27.71 22.31
N ASP A 187 2.46 -28.64 23.22
CA ASP A 187 1.43 -28.52 24.26
C ASP A 187 0.04 -28.10 23.71
N GLY A 188 -0.29 -28.59 22.52
CA GLY A 188 -1.56 -28.28 21.85
C GLY A 188 -1.62 -26.92 21.18
N LEU A 189 -0.52 -26.15 21.15
CA LEU A 189 -0.43 -24.84 20.50
C LEU A 189 0.53 -24.91 19.30
N TRP A 190 0.13 -24.30 18.21
CA TRP A 190 1.01 -24.13 17.06
C TRP A 190 2.06 -23.06 17.33
N THR A 191 3.30 -23.40 17.04
CA THR A 191 4.46 -22.57 17.28
C THR A 191 5.30 -22.44 16.03
N ILE A 192 5.95 -21.29 15.87
CA ILE A 192 6.97 -21.03 14.84
C ILE A 192 8.25 -20.65 15.58
N SER A 193 9.32 -21.38 15.34
CA SER A 193 10.66 -21.08 15.87
C SER A 193 11.64 -20.89 14.73
N GLN A 194 12.75 -20.19 15.01
CA GLN A 194 13.88 -20.01 14.09
C GLN A 194 15.17 -20.09 14.91
N ARG A 195 16.16 -20.83 14.44
CA ARG A 195 17.43 -21.06 15.15
C ARG A 195 17.22 -21.53 16.60
N GLY A 196 16.18 -22.31 16.84
CA GLY A 196 15.82 -22.81 18.19
C GLY A 196 15.08 -21.80 19.08
N TYR A 197 14.90 -20.54 18.65
CA TYR A 197 14.13 -19.55 19.40
C TYR A 197 12.68 -19.51 18.94
N LEU A 198 11.75 -19.53 19.88
CA LEU A 198 10.33 -19.33 19.62
C LEU A 198 10.10 -17.88 19.18
N ILE A 199 9.48 -17.69 18.00
CA ILE A 199 9.21 -16.37 17.44
C ILE A 199 7.71 -16.05 17.36
N TYR A 200 6.86 -17.04 17.10
CA TYR A 200 5.40 -16.89 17.12
C TYR A 200 4.75 -18.08 17.83
N THR A 201 3.64 -17.83 18.49
CA THR A 201 2.83 -18.87 19.13
C THR A 201 1.34 -18.59 18.97
N GLN A 202 0.55 -19.66 18.85
CA GLN A 202 -0.90 -19.58 18.90
C GLN A 202 -1.34 -19.15 20.31
N LYS A 203 -2.31 -18.25 20.41
CA LYS A 203 -2.93 -17.94 21.71
C LYS A 203 -3.85 -19.10 22.14
N ALA A 204 -3.74 -19.50 23.41
CA ALA A 204 -4.72 -20.39 24.00
C ALA A 204 -6.10 -19.70 23.97
N GLU A 205 -7.10 -20.39 23.46
CA GLU A 205 -8.48 -19.92 23.58
C GLU A 205 -8.85 -19.86 25.07
N LYS A 206 -9.20 -18.68 25.57
CA LYS A 206 -9.81 -18.56 26.89
C LYS A 206 -11.18 -19.22 26.82
N LYS A 207 -11.31 -20.39 27.45
CA LYS A 207 -12.61 -21.03 27.72
C LYS A 207 -13.44 -20.17 28.67
#